data_9593721d84d2de39aac8ecfe2808f981
#
_entry.id   9593721d84d2de39aac8ecfe2808f981
#
_cell.length_a   1.000
_cell.length_b   1.000
_cell.length_c   1.000
_cell.angle_alpha   90.00
_cell.angle_beta   90.00
_cell.angle_gamma   90.00
#
_symmetry.space_group_name_H-M   'P 1'
#
loop_
_entity.id
_entity.type
_entity.pdbx_description
1 polymer ?
#
loop_
_entity_poly.entity_id
_entity_poly.type
_entity_poly.pdbx_seq_one_letter_code
_entity_poly.pdbx_strand_id
1 'polypeptide(L)'
;MLNEPDPSYHGIKYTEKFGSAAFIGCCRVVPLRETGACLSPNNAYLIMLGLESLGVRMERHCKNALALAKYLDDHESVKWVNYAALPSDKYHDVCKKITNGQASGIISFGIKGGKDSGAKFIDALQMILRVLSMGDAKSLACHPASTLHRQLTPEQKASAGVSEDLIRISVGIEHIDDIIN
;
A
#
# COMPACT_ATOMS: atom_id res chain seq x y z
N MET A 1 20.80 -11.94 15.53
CA MET A 1 19.94 -13.14 15.29
C MET A 1 20.69 -14.20 14.46
N LEU A 2 21.02 -14.01 13.17
CA LEU A 2 21.63 -15.07 12.36
C LEU A 2 23.11 -15.32 12.67
N ASN A 3 23.84 -14.34 13.20
CA ASN A 3 25.25 -14.38 13.55
C ASN A 3 25.55 -14.76 15.01
N GLU A 4 24.49 -14.89 15.80
CA GLU A 4 24.60 -15.25 17.22
C GLU A 4 24.20 -16.71 17.43
N PRO A 5 24.73 -17.38 18.47
CA PRO A 5 24.28 -18.72 18.83
C PRO A 5 22.79 -18.72 19.14
N ASP A 6 22.02 -19.56 18.49
CA ASP A 6 20.59 -19.70 18.74
C ASP A 6 20.33 -20.72 19.86
N PRO A 7 19.90 -20.30 21.06
CA PRO A 7 19.65 -21.21 22.17
C PRO A 7 18.45 -22.14 21.91
N SER A 8 17.53 -21.77 21.03
CA SER A 8 16.37 -22.58 20.66
C SER A 8 16.73 -23.74 19.74
N TYR A 9 17.90 -23.68 19.07
CA TYR A 9 18.36 -24.72 18.16
C TYR A 9 19.84 -25.05 18.36
N HIS A 10 20.17 -25.73 19.43
CA HIS A 10 21.49 -26.29 19.76
C HIS A 10 22.65 -25.27 19.76
N GLY A 11 22.38 -23.97 19.91
CA GLY A 11 23.39 -22.93 19.92
C GLY A 11 24.08 -22.70 18.58
N ILE A 12 23.49 -23.11 17.46
CA ILE A 12 24.10 -22.91 16.14
C ILE A 12 24.09 -21.43 15.73
N LYS A 13 25.11 -21.03 14.98
CA LYS A 13 25.13 -19.76 14.26
C LYS A 13 24.77 -20.06 12.79
N TYR A 14 23.64 -19.51 12.34
CA TYR A 14 23.08 -19.84 11.01
C TYR A 14 24.00 -19.44 9.87
N THR A 15 24.67 -18.28 9.99
CA THR A 15 25.61 -17.82 8.96
C THR A 15 26.84 -18.73 8.84
N GLU A 16 27.36 -19.29 9.94
CA GLU A 16 28.45 -20.24 9.92
C GLU A 16 28.02 -21.59 9.34
N LYS A 17 26.81 -22.04 9.68
CA LYS A 17 26.30 -23.37 9.26
C LYS A 17 25.77 -23.40 7.83
N PHE A 18 25.09 -22.34 7.38
CA PHE A 18 24.35 -22.30 6.11
C PHE A 18 24.83 -21.21 5.13
N GLY A 19 25.80 -20.40 5.50
CA GLY A 19 26.34 -19.35 4.63
C GLY A 19 25.25 -18.43 4.05
N SER A 20 25.17 -18.34 2.75
CA SER A 20 24.15 -17.52 2.05
C SER A 20 22.70 -17.98 2.27
N ALA A 21 22.49 -19.24 2.68
CA ALA A 21 21.19 -19.79 3.01
C ALA A 21 20.81 -19.64 4.50
N ALA A 22 21.54 -18.86 5.28
CA ALA A 22 21.37 -18.72 6.73
C ALA A 22 19.93 -18.36 7.13
N PHE A 23 19.31 -17.41 6.42
CA PHE A 23 17.92 -17.00 6.69
C PHE A 23 16.92 -18.15 6.45
N ILE A 24 17.02 -18.80 5.31
CA ILE A 24 16.15 -19.95 4.97
C ILE A 24 16.39 -21.11 5.93
N GLY A 25 17.67 -21.36 6.30
CA GLY A 25 18.04 -22.35 7.29
C GLY A 25 17.36 -22.08 8.64
N CYS A 26 17.45 -20.87 9.16
CA CYS A 26 16.78 -20.45 10.39
C CYS A 26 15.26 -20.62 10.30
N CYS A 27 14.64 -20.15 9.22
CA CYS A 27 13.20 -20.28 9.00
C CYS A 27 12.71 -21.73 9.03
N ARG A 28 13.49 -22.67 8.49
CA ARG A 28 13.12 -24.09 8.45
C ARG A 28 13.27 -24.79 9.80
N VAL A 29 14.32 -24.49 10.55
CA VAL A 29 14.64 -25.25 11.77
C VAL A 29 13.97 -24.70 13.02
N VAL A 30 13.49 -23.46 13.02
CA VAL A 30 12.77 -22.88 14.17
C VAL A 30 11.34 -22.56 13.78
N PRO A 31 10.99 -21.44 13.08
CA PRO A 31 9.59 -21.08 12.87
C PRO A 31 8.75 -22.17 12.19
N LEU A 32 9.25 -22.76 11.11
CA LEU A 32 8.50 -23.79 10.39
C LEU A 32 8.32 -25.07 11.25
N ARG A 33 9.36 -25.49 11.93
CA ARG A 33 9.32 -26.68 12.77
C ARG A 33 8.37 -26.53 13.96
N GLU A 34 8.36 -25.36 14.59
CA GLU A 34 7.55 -25.12 15.79
C GLU A 34 6.09 -24.84 15.48
N THR A 35 5.82 -24.08 14.42
CA THR A 35 4.46 -23.68 14.03
C THR A 35 3.78 -24.64 13.08
N GLY A 36 4.57 -25.40 12.28
CA GLY A 36 4.06 -26.22 11.19
C GLY A 36 3.43 -25.41 10.05
N ALA A 37 3.62 -24.09 10.04
CA ALA A 37 3.00 -23.20 9.07
C ALA A 37 3.47 -23.51 7.64
N CYS A 38 2.56 -23.95 6.80
CA CYS A 38 2.82 -24.30 5.41
C CYS A 38 1.70 -23.76 4.52
N LEU A 39 2.08 -23.19 3.39
CA LEU A 39 1.11 -22.75 2.40
C LEU A 39 0.43 -23.99 1.78
N SER A 40 -0.91 -24.02 1.80
CA SER A 40 -1.63 -25.10 1.16
C SER A 40 -1.44 -25.07 -0.37
N PRO A 41 -1.44 -26.22 -1.07
CA PRO A 41 -1.33 -26.28 -2.53
C PRO A 41 -2.42 -25.45 -3.24
N ASN A 42 -3.64 -25.46 -2.72
CA ASN A 42 -4.74 -24.67 -3.27
C ASN A 42 -4.48 -23.16 -3.15
N ASN A 43 -3.99 -22.69 -2.00
CA ASN A 43 -3.63 -21.29 -1.83
C ASN A 43 -2.45 -20.89 -2.71
N ALA A 44 -1.45 -21.77 -2.87
CA ALA A 44 -0.35 -21.55 -3.79
C ALA A 44 -0.83 -21.40 -5.22
N TYR A 45 -1.74 -22.26 -5.67
CA TYR A 45 -2.35 -22.20 -7.00
C TYR A 45 -3.10 -20.87 -7.22
N LEU A 46 -3.93 -20.43 -6.25
CA LEU A 46 -4.65 -19.15 -6.34
C LEU A 46 -3.71 -17.96 -6.42
N ILE A 47 -2.61 -17.97 -5.66
CA ILE A 47 -1.59 -16.91 -5.72
C ILE A 47 -0.91 -16.90 -7.09
N MET A 48 -0.52 -18.07 -7.61
CA MET A 48 0.10 -18.19 -8.93
C MET A 48 -0.83 -17.66 -10.03
N LEU A 49 -2.11 -18.03 -9.99
CA LEU A 49 -3.12 -17.55 -10.93
C LEU A 49 -3.26 -16.01 -10.85
N GLY A 50 -3.24 -15.43 -9.65
CA GLY A 50 -3.23 -13.99 -9.46
C GLY A 50 -1.98 -13.28 -10.01
N LEU A 51 -0.83 -13.97 -9.99
CA LEU A 51 0.43 -13.42 -10.51
C LEU A 51 0.47 -13.36 -12.05
N GLU A 52 -0.22 -14.26 -12.75
CA GLU A 52 -0.23 -14.30 -14.23
C GLU A 52 -0.70 -12.98 -14.85
N SER A 53 -1.66 -12.30 -14.23
CA SER A 53 -2.21 -11.02 -14.71
C SER A 53 -1.62 -9.78 -14.00
N LEU A 54 -0.65 -9.96 -13.08
CA LEU A 54 -0.16 -8.86 -12.23
C LEU A 54 0.43 -7.72 -13.05
N GLY A 55 1.22 -8.00 -14.07
CA GLY A 55 1.86 -6.98 -14.91
C GLY A 55 0.85 -6.04 -15.57
N VAL A 56 -0.15 -6.61 -16.25
CA VAL A 56 -1.19 -5.81 -16.93
C VAL A 56 -2.09 -5.07 -15.95
N ARG A 57 -2.38 -5.67 -14.78
CA ARG A 57 -3.14 -4.98 -13.73
C ARG A 57 -2.36 -3.79 -13.16
N MET A 58 -1.07 -3.96 -12.87
CA MET A 58 -0.25 -2.88 -12.33
C MET A 58 -0.09 -1.73 -13.32
N GLU A 59 0.06 -2.02 -14.62
CA GLU A 59 0.07 -0.98 -15.66
C GLU A 59 -1.25 -0.17 -15.64
N ARG A 60 -2.40 -0.85 -15.57
CA ARG A 60 -3.71 -0.18 -15.50
C ARG A 60 -3.88 0.60 -14.20
N HIS A 61 -3.50 0.06 -13.05
CA HIS A 61 -3.52 0.77 -11.77
C HIS A 61 -2.71 2.07 -11.83
N CYS A 62 -1.47 2.00 -12.32
CA CYS A 62 -0.60 3.17 -12.41
C CYS A 62 -1.14 4.22 -13.38
N LYS A 63 -1.69 3.80 -14.53
CA LYS A 63 -2.30 4.70 -15.52
C LYS A 63 -3.51 5.42 -14.94
N ASN A 64 -4.42 4.69 -14.31
CA ASN A 64 -5.62 5.26 -13.68
C ASN A 64 -5.24 6.18 -12.52
N ALA A 65 -4.30 5.75 -11.66
CA ALA A 65 -3.84 6.55 -10.53
C ALA A 65 -3.19 7.86 -10.98
N LEU A 66 -2.38 7.86 -12.04
CA LEU A 66 -1.79 9.09 -12.56
C LEU A 66 -2.86 10.04 -13.11
N ALA A 67 -3.86 9.52 -13.81
CA ALA A 67 -4.95 10.35 -14.34
C ALA A 67 -5.79 10.96 -13.21
N LEU A 68 -6.17 10.15 -12.21
CA LEU A 68 -6.89 10.64 -11.03
C LEU A 68 -6.06 11.63 -10.21
N ALA A 69 -4.75 11.38 -10.04
CA ALA A 69 -3.87 12.30 -9.31
C ALA A 69 -3.77 13.66 -9.97
N LYS A 70 -3.69 13.72 -11.31
CA LYS A 70 -3.73 14.98 -12.07
C LYS A 70 -5.06 15.71 -11.89
N TYR A 71 -6.18 14.99 -11.99
CA TYR A 71 -7.50 15.57 -11.76
C TYR A 71 -7.63 16.17 -10.36
N LEU A 72 -7.16 15.44 -9.33
CA LEU A 72 -7.19 15.91 -7.96
C LEU A 72 -6.25 17.10 -7.73
N ASP A 73 -5.07 17.14 -8.35
CA ASP A 73 -4.09 18.23 -8.22
C ASP A 73 -4.64 19.56 -8.78
N ASP A 74 -5.46 19.47 -9.84
CA ASP A 74 -6.13 20.64 -10.45
C ASP A 74 -7.46 20.99 -9.77
N HIS A 75 -7.97 20.18 -8.83
CA HIS A 75 -9.31 20.37 -8.26
C HIS A 75 -9.32 21.41 -7.15
N GLU A 76 -10.23 22.40 -7.23
CA GLU A 76 -10.32 23.54 -6.29
C GLU A 76 -10.52 23.15 -4.82
N SER A 77 -11.21 22.02 -4.54
CA SER A 77 -11.46 21.54 -3.17
C SER A 77 -10.31 20.71 -2.59
N VAL A 78 -9.28 20.41 -3.38
CA VAL A 78 -8.09 19.69 -2.94
C VAL A 78 -7.02 20.70 -2.50
N LYS A 79 -6.33 20.36 -1.42
CA LYS A 79 -5.29 21.20 -0.80
C LYS A 79 -3.90 20.77 -1.21
N TRP A 80 -3.68 19.48 -1.33
CA TRP A 80 -2.43 18.84 -1.71
C TRP A 80 -2.68 17.41 -2.23
N VAL A 81 -1.83 16.94 -3.12
CA VAL A 81 -1.80 15.55 -3.60
C VAL A 81 -0.40 14.98 -3.40
N ASN A 82 -0.32 13.77 -2.91
CA ASN A 82 0.94 13.02 -2.74
C ASN A 82 0.90 11.79 -3.64
N TYR A 83 1.58 11.87 -4.77
CA TYR A 83 1.71 10.79 -5.75
C TYR A 83 2.99 10.97 -6.57
N ALA A 84 3.95 10.07 -6.39
CA ALA A 84 5.32 10.24 -6.89
C ALA A 84 5.47 10.35 -8.43
N ALA A 85 4.43 10.02 -9.20
CA ALA A 85 4.46 10.23 -10.67
C ALA A 85 4.04 11.66 -11.09
N LEU A 86 3.51 12.50 -10.19
CA LEU A 86 3.25 13.90 -10.49
C LEU A 86 4.56 14.68 -10.59
N PRO A 87 4.72 15.58 -11.59
CA PRO A 87 5.92 16.41 -11.70
C PRO A 87 6.20 17.31 -10.50
N SER A 88 5.16 17.67 -9.75
CA SER A 88 5.21 18.49 -8.53
C SER A 88 5.67 17.71 -7.31
N ASP A 89 5.67 16.36 -7.33
CA ASP A 89 6.04 15.54 -6.18
C ASP A 89 7.56 15.49 -5.98
N LYS A 90 7.99 15.62 -4.72
CA LYS A 90 9.41 15.62 -4.33
C LYS A 90 10.17 14.33 -4.70
N TYR A 91 9.48 13.23 -4.94
CA TYR A 91 10.06 11.94 -5.31
C TYR A 91 9.90 11.62 -6.80
N HIS A 92 9.47 12.57 -7.63
CA HIS A 92 9.24 12.37 -9.06
C HIS A 92 10.45 11.78 -9.80
N ASP A 93 11.63 12.37 -9.61
CA ASP A 93 12.85 11.89 -10.28
C ASP A 93 13.28 10.51 -9.79
N VAL A 94 13.08 10.23 -8.49
CA VAL A 94 13.34 8.89 -7.93
C VAL A 94 12.38 7.87 -8.53
N CYS A 95 11.09 8.20 -8.63
CA CYS A 95 10.07 7.37 -9.27
C CYS A 95 10.44 7.07 -10.72
N LYS A 96 10.81 8.08 -11.50
CA LYS A 96 11.30 7.89 -12.87
C LYS A 96 12.49 6.94 -12.95
N LYS A 97 13.47 7.13 -12.08
CA LYS A 97 14.71 6.33 -12.08
C LYS A 97 14.48 4.87 -11.70
N ILE A 98 13.64 4.60 -10.70
CA ILE A 98 13.50 3.26 -10.11
C ILE A 98 12.38 2.46 -10.79
N THR A 99 11.25 3.09 -11.08
CA THR A 99 10.02 2.42 -11.56
C THR A 99 9.59 2.87 -12.95
N ASN A 100 10.43 3.60 -13.66
CA ASN A 100 10.10 4.19 -14.97
C ASN A 100 8.81 5.05 -14.93
N GLY A 101 8.59 5.75 -13.82
CA GLY A 101 7.43 6.64 -13.63
C GLY A 101 6.13 5.92 -13.20
N GLN A 102 6.17 4.63 -12.91
CA GLN A 102 5.02 3.88 -12.40
C GLN A 102 4.98 3.95 -10.86
N ALA A 103 4.13 4.82 -10.31
CA ALA A 103 4.11 5.14 -8.88
C ALA A 103 3.07 4.36 -8.06
N SER A 104 2.64 3.18 -8.52
CA SER A 104 1.60 2.35 -7.92
C SER A 104 0.15 2.85 -8.13
N GLY A 105 -0.82 2.12 -7.55
CA GLY A 105 -2.24 2.50 -7.55
C GLY A 105 -2.68 3.31 -6.32
N ILE A 106 -1.75 3.72 -5.43
CA ILE A 106 -2.10 4.39 -4.18
C ILE A 106 -1.87 5.90 -4.29
N ILE A 107 -2.93 6.66 -4.01
CA ILE A 107 -2.89 8.13 -3.95
C ILE A 107 -3.30 8.54 -2.53
N SER A 108 -2.66 9.56 -2.00
CA SER A 108 -3.15 10.29 -0.83
C SER A 108 -3.25 11.78 -1.14
N PHE A 109 -4.29 12.42 -0.63
CA PHE A 109 -4.54 13.85 -0.82
C PHE A 109 -5.26 14.45 0.37
N GLY A 110 -5.15 15.75 0.52
CA GLY A 110 -5.86 16.53 1.55
C GLY A 110 -7.02 17.31 0.95
N ILE A 111 -8.21 17.18 1.58
CA ILE A 111 -9.40 17.93 1.19
C ILE A 111 -9.53 19.21 2.03
N LYS A 112 -9.92 20.34 1.40
CA LYS A 112 -10.21 21.58 2.11
C LYS A 112 -11.42 21.41 3.04
N GLY A 113 -11.36 21.98 4.25
CA GLY A 113 -12.40 21.83 5.28
C GLY A 113 -12.15 20.70 6.28
N GLY A 114 -11.00 20.02 6.19
CA GLY A 114 -10.52 19.09 7.22
C GLY A 114 -11.37 17.82 7.37
N LYS A 115 -11.44 17.32 8.60
CA LYS A 115 -12.07 16.02 8.93
C LYS A 115 -13.52 15.89 8.46
N ASP A 116 -14.35 16.93 8.67
CA ASP A 116 -15.78 16.88 8.34
C ASP A 116 -16.00 16.82 6.82
N SER A 117 -15.19 17.56 6.05
CA SER A 117 -15.23 17.50 4.59
C SER A 117 -14.72 16.14 4.08
N GLY A 118 -13.68 15.59 4.71
CA GLY A 118 -13.21 14.24 4.39
C GLY A 118 -14.26 13.17 4.64
N ALA A 119 -14.99 13.25 5.74
CA ALA A 119 -16.09 12.33 6.04
C ALA A 119 -17.23 12.46 5.01
N LYS A 120 -17.65 13.67 4.69
CA LYS A 120 -18.68 13.92 3.66
C LYS A 120 -18.26 13.40 2.28
N PHE A 121 -16.99 13.60 1.90
CA PHE A 121 -16.44 13.06 0.65
C PHE A 121 -16.57 11.54 0.61
N ILE A 122 -16.08 10.85 1.65
CA ILE A 122 -16.15 9.39 1.74
C ILE A 122 -17.60 8.88 1.72
N ASP A 123 -18.53 9.60 2.37
CA ASP A 123 -19.94 9.21 2.42
C ASP A 123 -20.69 9.45 1.09
N ALA A 124 -20.20 10.37 0.27
CA ALA A 124 -20.77 10.68 -1.04
C ALA A 124 -20.31 9.71 -2.15
N LEU A 125 -19.25 8.93 -1.94
CA LEU A 125 -18.74 7.97 -2.92
C LEU A 125 -19.77 6.89 -3.24
N GLN A 126 -20.04 6.66 -4.53
CA GLN A 126 -21.00 5.67 -5.01
C GLN A 126 -20.32 4.39 -5.51
N MET A 127 -19.39 4.51 -6.44
CA MET A 127 -18.68 3.38 -7.03
C MET A 127 -17.46 2.95 -6.19
N ILE A 128 -16.72 3.90 -5.67
CA ILE A 128 -15.52 3.63 -4.88
C ILE A 128 -15.92 3.11 -3.50
N LEU A 129 -15.46 1.90 -3.17
CA LEU A 129 -15.84 1.24 -1.92
C LEU A 129 -15.09 1.81 -0.72
N ARG A 130 -15.78 1.98 0.40
CA ARG A 130 -15.19 2.39 1.69
C ARG A 130 -14.52 1.20 2.38
N VAL A 131 -13.30 0.87 1.96
CA VAL A 131 -12.54 -0.28 2.46
C VAL A 131 -11.08 0.11 2.69
N LEU A 132 -10.46 -0.45 3.73
CA LEU A 132 -9.08 -0.16 4.13
C LEU A 132 -8.01 -0.93 3.33
N SER A 133 -8.40 -1.81 2.42
CA SER A 133 -7.47 -2.64 1.64
C SER A 133 -6.71 -1.83 0.57
N MET A 134 -5.77 -2.50 -0.09
CA MET A 134 -4.94 -1.94 -1.16
C MET A 134 -4.73 -2.99 -2.25
N GLY A 135 -4.67 -2.54 -3.51
CA GLY A 135 -4.33 -3.42 -4.64
C GLY A 135 -5.47 -4.31 -5.14
N ASP A 136 -6.70 -4.03 -4.71
CA ASP A 136 -7.90 -4.66 -5.28
C ASP A 136 -8.11 -4.17 -6.71
N ALA A 137 -8.74 -5.00 -7.55
CA ALA A 137 -9.20 -4.62 -8.88
C ALA A 137 -10.22 -3.47 -8.86
N LYS A 138 -10.94 -3.32 -7.73
CA LYS A 138 -11.89 -2.24 -7.47
C LYS A 138 -11.19 -1.05 -6.80
N SER A 139 -11.68 0.14 -7.10
CA SER A 139 -11.24 1.34 -6.41
C SER A 139 -11.77 1.39 -4.98
N LEU A 140 -10.88 1.68 -4.04
CA LEU A 140 -11.16 1.70 -2.60
C LEU A 140 -10.72 3.03 -2.01
N ALA A 141 -11.48 3.55 -1.05
CA ALA A 141 -11.15 4.78 -0.35
C ALA A 141 -11.28 4.63 1.17
N CYS A 142 -10.46 5.36 1.90
CA CYS A 142 -10.58 5.49 3.35
C CYS A 142 -10.15 6.88 3.83
N HIS A 143 -10.65 7.25 5.00
CA HIS A 143 -10.21 8.42 5.76
C HIS A 143 -9.38 7.92 6.96
N PRO A 144 -8.04 7.90 6.85
CA PRO A 144 -7.18 7.24 7.85
C PRO A 144 -7.34 7.77 9.26
N ALA A 145 -7.53 9.08 9.43
CA ALA A 145 -7.66 9.71 10.75
C ALA A 145 -8.88 9.22 11.56
N SER A 146 -10.00 8.86 10.88
CA SER A 146 -11.21 8.36 11.54
C SER A 146 -11.34 6.83 11.53
N THR A 147 -10.46 6.13 10.82
CA THR A 147 -10.51 4.67 10.68
C THR A 147 -9.26 4.00 11.26
N LEU A 148 -8.22 3.80 10.45
CA LEU A 148 -6.98 3.10 10.82
C LEU A 148 -6.27 3.71 12.04
N HIS A 149 -6.27 5.04 12.13
CA HIS A 149 -5.55 5.81 13.15
C HIS A 149 -6.48 6.47 14.17
N ARG A 150 -7.72 5.98 14.28
CA ARG A 150 -8.73 6.55 15.20
C ARG A 150 -8.27 6.54 16.66
N GLN A 151 -7.50 5.53 17.06
CA GLN A 151 -7.05 5.36 18.45
C GLN A 151 -5.80 6.20 18.80
N LEU A 152 -5.14 6.82 17.80
CA LEU A 152 -3.94 7.62 18.02
C LEU A 152 -4.31 9.02 18.55
N THR A 153 -3.44 9.54 19.43
CA THR A 153 -3.52 10.95 19.84
C THR A 153 -3.19 11.89 18.66
N PRO A 154 -3.56 13.19 18.73
CA PRO A 154 -3.18 14.15 17.68
C PRO A 154 -1.68 14.20 17.42
N GLU A 155 -0.84 14.12 18.45
CA GLU A 155 0.62 14.11 18.35
C GLU A 155 1.13 12.85 17.64
N GLN A 156 0.56 11.68 17.98
CA GLN A 156 0.90 10.41 17.33
C GLN A 156 0.48 10.41 15.86
N LYS A 157 -0.71 10.94 15.52
CA LYS A 157 -1.14 11.11 14.13
C LYS A 157 -0.19 12.02 13.35
N ALA A 158 0.17 13.17 13.92
CA ALA A 158 1.12 14.09 13.30
C ALA A 158 2.48 13.44 13.06
N SER A 159 3.01 12.69 14.03
CA SER A 159 4.26 11.94 13.90
C SER A 159 4.17 10.84 12.83
N ALA A 160 3.00 10.24 12.64
CA ALA A 160 2.73 9.23 11.60
C ALA A 160 2.41 9.85 10.22
N GLY A 161 2.39 11.18 10.09
CA GLY A 161 2.04 11.88 8.85
C GLY A 161 0.56 11.79 8.47
N VAL A 162 -0.31 11.54 9.45
CA VAL A 162 -1.76 11.40 9.25
C VAL A 162 -2.45 12.69 9.68
N SER A 163 -2.73 13.56 8.70
CA SER A 163 -3.52 14.77 8.93
C SER A 163 -5.03 14.46 8.95
N GLU A 164 -5.80 15.36 9.58
CA GLU A 164 -7.27 15.20 9.67
C GLU A 164 -7.99 15.42 8.32
N ASP A 165 -7.31 15.97 7.32
CA ASP A 165 -7.80 16.20 5.97
C ASP A 165 -7.39 15.08 4.98
N LEU A 166 -6.61 14.10 5.44
CA LEU A 166 -6.04 13.04 4.61
C LEU A 166 -7.10 12.05 4.12
N ILE A 167 -7.20 11.91 2.81
CA ILE A 167 -7.91 10.83 2.13
C ILE A 167 -6.88 9.92 1.44
N ARG A 168 -7.08 8.62 1.51
CA ARG A 168 -6.30 7.63 0.75
C ARG A 168 -7.21 6.88 -0.21
N ILE A 169 -6.81 6.81 -1.48
CA ILE A 169 -7.47 5.99 -2.50
C ILE A 169 -6.50 4.91 -2.99
N SER A 170 -6.98 3.67 -3.04
CA SER A 170 -6.39 2.58 -3.81
C SER A 170 -7.15 2.49 -5.12
N VAL A 171 -6.56 3.02 -6.18
CA VAL A 171 -7.19 3.12 -7.50
C VAL A 171 -7.21 1.75 -8.17
N GLY A 172 -8.36 1.32 -8.63
CA GLY A 172 -8.59 0.05 -9.29
C GLY A 172 -8.31 0.08 -10.80
N ILE A 173 -8.83 -0.93 -11.51
CA ILE A 173 -8.64 -1.12 -12.95
C ILE A 173 -9.89 -0.78 -13.77
N GLU A 174 -10.90 -0.18 -13.15
CA GLU A 174 -12.13 0.28 -13.79
C GLU A 174 -11.84 1.33 -14.88
N HIS A 175 -12.86 1.77 -15.61
CA HIS A 175 -12.68 2.87 -16.54
C HIS A 175 -12.39 4.17 -15.79
N ILE A 176 -11.43 4.95 -16.25
CA ILE A 176 -10.99 6.14 -15.52
C ILE A 176 -12.08 7.19 -15.38
N ASP A 177 -12.94 7.35 -16.36
CA ASP A 177 -14.03 8.32 -16.31
C ASP A 177 -15.07 7.93 -15.24
N ASP A 178 -15.28 6.63 -15.00
CA ASP A 178 -16.16 6.16 -13.93
C ASP A 178 -15.57 6.38 -12.53
N ILE A 179 -14.21 6.37 -12.43
CA ILE A 179 -13.52 6.67 -11.17
C ILE A 179 -13.57 8.17 -10.85
N ILE A 180 -13.52 9.04 -11.87
CA ILE A 180 -13.48 10.50 -11.70
C ILE A 180 -14.89 11.08 -11.49
N ASN A 181 -15.92 10.54 -12.13
CA ASN A 181 -17.32 10.98 -12.01
C ASN A 181 -17.99 10.46 -10.73
#